data_3465121b3534ade175c49817e47493c7
#
_entry.id   3465121b3534ade175c49817e47493c7
#
_cell.length_a   1.000
_cell.length_b   1.000
_cell.length_c   1.000
_cell.angle_alpha   90.00
_cell.angle_beta   90.00
_cell.angle_gamma   90.00
#
_symmetry.space_group_name_H-M   'P 1'
#
loop_
_entity.id
_entity.type
_entity.pdbx_description
1 polymer ?
#
loop_
_entity_poly.entity_id
_entity_poly.type
_entity_poly.pdbx_seq_one_letter_code
_entity_poly.pdbx_strand_id
1 'polypeptide(L)'
;GIACIYFFAVCAYLNNSGLGIMEWRYKDYMYRGGALITSLVVTAFTNPGYILSNLFTGEKLTFTVQTLGVLGGIPLVSRKIARYILLIPFVLVNLMPTYPYQHSIYFQYVFGSCVLVIWLFIMNMSELSYNRARCFTVFSLIACAVMFMSTITGYLNNFYDNDYEAHGAVISYLEQLPDNKNESITANTFFIPPLYKQKELYTINDRDVPTDESAPLADIVLLDRANAKFETNYNHFTSLGMKEVTIEDERVACLVCRLELPS
;
A
#
# COMPACT_ATOMS: atom_id res chain seq x y z
N GLY A 1 21.12 -14.10 -12.39
CA GLY A 1 21.92 -13.39 -13.37
C GLY A 1 21.16 -12.24 -14.00
N ILE A 2 20.52 -12.44 -15.17
CA ILE A 2 19.87 -11.37 -15.96
C ILE A 2 18.83 -10.59 -15.16
N ALA A 3 17.96 -11.27 -14.39
CA ALA A 3 16.96 -10.61 -13.56
C ALA A 3 17.58 -9.68 -12.49
N CYS A 4 18.72 -10.05 -11.91
CA CYS A 4 19.41 -9.19 -10.95
C CYS A 4 20.00 -7.95 -11.64
N ILE A 5 20.61 -8.12 -12.82
CA ILE A 5 21.17 -7.00 -13.58
C ILE A 5 20.04 -6.03 -13.97
N TYR A 6 18.94 -6.55 -14.49
CA TYR A 6 17.76 -5.74 -14.82
C TYR A 6 17.22 -4.99 -13.59
N PHE A 7 17.06 -5.70 -12.47
CA PHE A 7 16.60 -5.08 -11.22
C PHE A 7 17.49 -3.91 -10.80
N PHE A 8 18.83 -4.13 -10.71
CA PHE A 8 19.74 -3.06 -10.30
C PHE A 8 19.80 -1.90 -11.30
N ALA A 9 19.68 -2.18 -12.61
CA ALA A 9 19.61 -1.13 -13.63
C ALA A 9 18.36 -0.25 -13.49
N VAL A 10 17.18 -0.89 -13.28
CA VAL A 10 15.94 -0.17 -13.04
C VAL A 10 16.00 0.63 -11.74
N CYS A 11 16.55 0.05 -10.69
CA CYS A 11 16.74 0.73 -9.42
C CYS A 11 17.61 1.98 -9.55
N ALA A 12 18.72 1.87 -10.25
CA ALA A 12 19.60 3.01 -10.49
C ALA A 12 18.92 4.11 -11.33
N TYR A 13 18.14 3.70 -12.34
CA TYR A 13 17.37 4.63 -13.15
C TYR A 13 16.31 5.38 -12.33
N LEU A 14 15.54 4.67 -11.50
CA LEU A 14 14.51 5.26 -10.66
C LEU A 14 15.09 6.22 -9.61
N ASN A 15 16.23 5.86 -8.99
CA ASN A 15 16.92 6.74 -8.05
C ASN A 15 17.37 8.04 -8.70
N ASN A 16 17.93 7.97 -9.91
CA ASN A 16 18.37 9.16 -10.65
C ASN A 16 17.19 10.05 -11.08
N SER A 17 15.98 9.46 -11.21
CA SER A 17 14.75 10.18 -11.55
C SER A 17 14.00 10.73 -10.32
N GLY A 18 14.58 10.65 -9.11
CA GLY A 18 13.92 11.05 -7.86
C GLY A 18 12.81 10.09 -7.39
N LEU A 19 12.53 9.04 -8.15
CA LEU A 19 11.55 8.01 -7.82
C LEU A 19 12.19 6.92 -6.94
N GLY A 20 12.74 7.33 -5.79
CA GLY A 20 13.46 6.44 -4.88
C GLY A 20 12.73 5.12 -4.63
N ILE A 21 13.49 4.02 -4.59
CA ILE A 21 12.96 2.68 -4.34
C ILE A 21 12.51 2.63 -2.91
N MET A 22 11.26 2.95 -2.62
CA MET A 22 10.58 2.63 -1.37
C MET A 22 11.50 2.46 -0.12
N GLU A 23 12.71 3.07 -0.14
CA GLU A 23 13.71 2.99 0.94
C GLU A 23 13.14 3.47 2.26
N TRP A 24 12.24 4.45 2.21
CA TRP A 24 11.51 4.95 3.35
C TRP A 24 10.73 3.85 4.12
N ARG A 25 10.38 2.75 3.46
CA ARG A 25 9.71 1.60 4.10
C ARG A 25 10.63 0.81 5.02
N TYR A 26 11.94 1.03 4.89
CA TYR A 26 12.98 0.36 5.67
C TYR A 26 13.79 1.36 6.50
N LYS A 27 13.31 2.59 6.65
CA LYS A 27 14.03 3.69 7.32
C LYS A 27 14.56 3.32 8.71
N ASP A 28 13.84 2.48 9.44
CA ASP A 28 14.23 2.07 10.78
C ASP A 28 15.52 1.23 10.81
N TYR A 29 15.87 0.59 9.68
CA TYR A 29 17.14 -0.13 9.54
C TYR A 29 18.28 0.75 9.03
N MET A 30 17.97 1.97 8.59
CA MET A 30 18.92 2.92 8.01
C MET A 30 19.45 3.94 9.03
N TYR A 31 19.29 3.67 10.32
CA TYR A 31 19.66 4.60 11.41
C TYR A 31 21.14 5.00 11.44
N ARG A 32 22.03 4.28 10.73
CA ARG A 32 23.46 4.61 10.56
C ARG A 32 23.76 5.37 9.27
N GLY A 33 22.75 5.64 8.45
CA GLY A 33 22.91 6.18 7.10
C GLY A 33 23.48 5.16 6.11
N GLY A 34 23.60 5.55 4.84
CA GLY A 34 24.13 4.71 3.76
C GLY A 34 23.03 4.01 2.94
N ALA A 35 23.44 3.20 1.96
CA ALA A 35 22.52 2.49 1.08
C ALA A 35 21.72 1.41 1.85
N LEU A 36 20.47 1.21 1.47
CA LEU A 36 19.52 0.28 2.12
C LEU A 36 20.12 -1.11 2.36
N ILE A 37 20.65 -1.74 1.30
CA ILE A 37 21.17 -3.12 1.38
C ILE A 37 22.34 -3.21 2.38
N THR A 38 23.25 -2.24 2.33
CA THR A 38 24.39 -2.18 3.26
C THR A 38 23.89 -2.02 4.70
N SER A 39 22.95 -1.12 4.92
CA SER A 39 22.38 -0.86 6.25
C SER A 39 21.66 -2.09 6.81
N LEU A 40 20.88 -2.80 5.98
CA LEU A 40 20.21 -4.05 6.38
C LEU A 40 21.23 -5.13 6.78
N VAL A 41 22.25 -5.35 5.95
CA VAL A 41 23.30 -6.35 6.24
C VAL A 41 24.04 -5.98 7.51
N VAL A 42 24.50 -4.73 7.65
CA VAL A 42 25.21 -4.27 8.84
C VAL A 42 24.33 -4.43 10.09
N THR A 43 23.08 -4.02 10.03
CA THR A 43 22.14 -4.17 11.16
C THR A 43 21.92 -5.63 11.51
N ALA A 44 21.82 -6.53 10.52
CA ALA A 44 21.65 -7.97 10.77
C ALA A 44 22.80 -8.57 11.57
N PHE A 45 24.03 -8.14 11.29
CA PHE A 45 25.20 -8.65 12.01
C PHE A 45 25.49 -7.90 13.32
N THR A 46 25.21 -6.61 13.39
CA THR A 46 25.55 -5.80 14.59
C THR A 46 24.44 -5.76 15.63
N ASN A 47 23.18 -5.91 15.20
CA ASN A 47 22.03 -5.85 16.09
C ASN A 47 20.90 -6.81 15.64
N PRO A 48 21.13 -8.15 15.67
CA PRO A 48 20.12 -9.12 15.26
C PRO A 48 18.86 -9.07 16.12
N GLY A 49 18.98 -8.73 17.41
CA GLY A 49 17.84 -8.59 18.32
C GLY A 49 16.87 -7.48 17.86
N TYR A 50 17.39 -6.39 17.34
CA TYR A 50 16.57 -5.32 16.79
C TYR A 50 15.78 -5.77 15.56
N ILE A 51 16.40 -6.54 14.65
CA ILE A 51 15.68 -7.10 13.50
C ILE A 51 14.57 -8.04 13.99
N LEU A 52 14.88 -8.95 14.91
CA LEU A 52 13.89 -9.88 15.46
C LEU A 52 12.72 -9.15 16.12
N SER A 53 12.97 -8.11 16.93
CA SER A 53 11.90 -7.32 17.56
C SER A 53 10.99 -6.66 16.53
N ASN A 54 11.54 -6.17 15.41
CA ASN A 54 10.76 -5.58 14.33
C ASN A 54 9.99 -6.61 13.49
N LEU A 55 10.48 -7.84 13.38
CA LEU A 55 9.77 -8.93 12.68
C LEU A 55 8.59 -9.48 13.49
N PHE A 56 8.64 -9.41 14.81
CA PHE A 56 7.64 -10.00 15.72
C PHE A 56 6.77 -8.95 16.43
N THR A 57 6.39 -7.87 15.74
CA THR A 57 5.33 -6.96 16.23
C THR A 57 3.97 -7.66 16.19
N GLY A 58 3.01 -7.21 17.00
CA GLY A 58 1.68 -7.81 17.06
C GLY A 58 0.98 -7.89 15.69
N GLU A 59 1.07 -6.83 14.88
CA GLU A 59 0.49 -6.78 13.53
C GLU A 59 1.13 -7.78 12.58
N LYS A 60 2.48 -7.84 12.57
CA LYS A 60 3.23 -8.77 11.72
C LYS A 60 3.06 -10.23 12.14
N LEU A 61 2.91 -10.46 13.44
CA LEU A 61 2.59 -11.80 13.95
C LEU A 61 1.19 -12.24 13.50
N THR A 62 0.20 -11.35 13.61
CA THR A 62 -1.16 -11.59 13.11
C THR A 62 -1.14 -11.91 11.62
N PHE A 63 -0.45 -11.11 10.82
CA PHE A 63 -0.28 -11.35 9.39
C PHE A 63 0.40 -12.70 9.09
N THR A 64 1.43 -13.06 9.86
CA THR A 64 2.13 -14.34 9.73
C THR A 64 1.19 -15.51 10.03
N VAL A 65 0.35 -15.40 11.07
CA VAL A 65 -0.66 -16.41 11.40
C VAL A 65 -1.73 -16.48 10.31
N GLN A 66 -2.18 -15.37 9.78
CA GLN A 66 -3.16 -15.33 8.69
C GLN A 66 -2.63 -15.97 7.39
N THR A 67 -1.34 -15.85 7.10
CA THR A 67 -0.75 -16.37 5.87
C THR A 67 -0.21 -17.78 6.00
N LEU A 68 0.54 -18.10 7.06
CA LEU A 68 1.15 -19.40 7.27
C LEU A 68 0.26 -20.35 8.10
N GLY A 69 -0.53 -19.80 9.03
CA GLY A 69 -1.41 -20.59 9.90
C GLY A 69 -2.55 -21.25 9.12
N VAL A 70 -3.16 -20.58 8.14
CA VAL A 70 -4.19 -21.17 7.28
C VAL A 70 -3.65 -22.33 6.43
N LEU A 71 -2.35 -22.37 6.21
CA LEU A 71 -1.64 -23.49 5.57
C LEU A 71 -1.12 -24.53 6.58
N GLY A 72 -1.63 -24.51 7.82
CA GLY A 72 -1.25 -25.44 8.88
C GLY A 72 0.22 -25.38 9.29
N GLY A 73 0.92 -24.26 9.01
CA GLY A 73 2.35 -24.11 9.28
C GLY A 73 3.26 -24.97 8.42
N ILE A 74 2.72 -25.73 7.46
CA ILE A 74 3.48 -26.64 6.58
C ILE A 74 4.62 -25.93 5.83
N PRO A 75 4.49 -24.65 5.36
CA PRO A 75 5.62 -23.95 4.77
C PRO A 75 6.86 -23.83 5.67
N LEU A 76 6.67 -23.85 6.99
CA LEU A 76 7.77 -23.77 7.96
C LEU A 76 8.45 -25.12 8.25
N VAL A 77 7.87 -26.24 7.77
CA VAL A 77 8.36 -27.59 8.08
C VAL A 77 8.87 -28.23 6.81
N SER A 78 10.13 -27.94 6.46
CA SER A 78 10.78 -28.55 5.30
C SER A 78 12.00 -29.36 5.72
N ARG A 79 12.16 -30.55 5.15
CA ARG A 79 13.38 -31.36 5.31
C ARG A 79 14.53 -30.84 4.43
N LYS A 80 14.22 -30.04 3.42
CA LYS A 80 15.20 -29.47 2.47
C LYS A 80 15.42 -28.00 2.76
N ILE A 81 16.51 -27.67 3.43
CA ILE A 81 16.87 -26.31 3.82
C ILE A 81 16.83 -25.33 2.65
N ALA A 82 17.26 -25.76 1.45
CA ALA A 82 17.25 -24.92 0.25
C ALA A 82 15.85 -24.38 -0.10
N ARG A 83 14.77 -25.03 0.31
CA ARG A 83 13.40 -24.57 0.04
C ARG A 83 13.04 -23.30 0.82
N TYR A 84 13.69 -23.04 1.95
CA TYR A 84 13.44 -21.80 2.72
C TYR A 84 13.82 -20.53 1.99
N ILE A 85 14.55 -20.64 0.87
CA ILE A 85 14.79 -19.50 -0.03
C ILE A 85 13.46 -18.88 -0.53
N LEU A 86 12.38 -19.68 -0.62
CA LEU A 86 11.06 -19.21 -1.02
C LEU A 86 10.37 -18.35 0.05
N LEU A 87 10.82 -18.41 1.31
CA LEU A 87 10.34 -17.53 2.37
C LEU A 87 11.09 -16.18 2.43
N ILE A 88 12.21 -16.04 1.75
CA ILE A 88 13.00 -14.80 1.77
C ILE A 88 12.15 -13.61 1.32
N PRO A 89 11.42 -13.64 0.20
CA PRO A 89 10.56 -12.52 -0.19
C PRO A 89 9.47 -12.21 0.84
N PHE A 90 8.89 -13.22 1.49
CA PHE A 90 7.90 -13.03 2.54
C PHE A 90 8.49 -12.25 3.72
N VAL A 91 9.70 -12.58 4.15
CA VAL A 91 10.39 -11.87 5.22
C VAL A 91 10.80 -10.47 4.77
N LEU A 92 11.52 -10.35 3.64
CA LEU A 92 12.09 -9.09 3.19
C LEU A 92 11.05 -8.07 2.76
N VAL A 93 10.00 -8.50 2.06
CA VAL A 93 9.01 -7.58 1.47
C VAL A 93 7.84 -7.32 2.42
N ASN A 94 7.44 -8.31 3.23
CA ASN A 94 6.26 -8.18 4.07
C ASN A 94 6.57 -7.98 5.56
N LEU A 95 7.55 -8.70 6.13
CA LEU A 95 7.79 -8.60 7.57
C LEU A 95 8.81 -7.53 7.95
N MET A 96 9.82 -7.26 7.13
CA MET A 96 10.81 -6.23 7.46
C MET A 96 10.29 -4.80 7.34
N PRO A 97 9.53 -4.41 6.32
CA PRO A 97 9.08 -3.04 6.17
C PRO A 97 8.23 -2.55 7.35
N THR A 98 8.32 -1.24 7.61
CA THR A 98 7.50 -0.54 8.62
C THR A 98 6.14 -0.10 8.07
N TYR A 99 5.95 -0.21 6.75
CA TYR A 99 4.72 0.19 6.08
C TYR A 99 3.57 -0.80 6.34
N PRO A 100 2.49 -0.40 7.05
CA PRO A 100 1.46 -1.32 7.53
C PRO A 100 0.80 -2.15 6.43
N TYR A 101 0.59 -1.57 5.25
CA TYR A 101 -0.08 -2.26 4.14
C TYR A 101 0.74 -3.41 3.54
N GLN A 102 2.06 -3.49 3.80
CA GLN A 102 2.88 -4.60 3.34
C GLN A 102 2.71 -5.89 4.14
N HIS A 103 2.22 -5.80 5.38
CA HIS A 103 1.87 -6.93 6.23
C HIS A 103 0.36 -6.96 6.54
N SER A 104 -0.45 -6.68 5.53
CA SER A 104 -1.91 -6.78 5.59
C SER A 104 -2.42 -7.60 4.41
N ILE A 105 -3.26 -8.62 4.71
CA ILE A 105 -3.87 -9.48 3.68
C ILE A 105 -4.86 -8.73 2.77
N TYR A 106 -5.24 -7.51 3.14
CA TYR A 106 -6.20 -6.70 2.38
C TYR A 106 -5.56 -5.92 1.22
N PHE A 107 -4.22 -5.95 1.09
CA PHE A 107 -3.51 -5.18 0.09
C PHE A 107 -2.68 -6.06 -0.85
N GLN A 108 -2.51 -5.57 -2.10
CA GLN A 108 -1.81 -6.28 -3.17
C GLN A 108 -0.32 -6.57 -2.90
N TYR A 109 0.29 -5.94 -1.90
CA TYR A 109 1.72 -6.09 -1.62
C TYR A 109 2.13 -7.50 -1.18
N VAL A 110 1.17 -8.31 -0.77
CA VAL A 110 1.42 -9.69 -0.30
C VAL A 110 1.33 -10.73 -1.41
N PHE A 111 0.80 -10.37 -2.58
CA PHE A 111 0.48 -11.33 -3.63
C PHE A 111 1.70 -12.16 -4.08
N GLY A 112 2.82 -11.50 -4.42
CA GLY A 112 4.01 -12.19 -4.93
C GLY A 112 4.64 -13.14 -3.90
N SER A 113 4.74 -12.73 -2.64
CA SER A 113 5.30 -13.56 -1.57
C SER A 113 4.37 -14.71 -1.20
N CYS A 114 3.04 -14.49 -1.19
CA CYS A 114 2.07 -15.55 -0.92
C CYS A 114 2.10 -16.66 -1.96
N VAL A 115 2.30 -16.34 -3.25
CA VAL A 115 2.48 -17.37 -4.30
C VAL A 115 3.66 -18.29 -3.97
N LEU A 116 4.79 -17.74 -3.53
CA LEU A 116 5.97 -18.52 -3.16
C LEU A 116 5.73 -19.36 -1.89
N VAL A 117 4.99 -18.83 -0.92
CA VAL A 117 4.57 -19.56 0.28
C VAL A 117 3.66 -20.72 -0.07
N ILE A 118 2.68 -20.51 -0.97
CA ILE A 118 1.80 -21.59 -1.47
C ILE A 118 2.62 -22.65 -2.24
N TRP A 119 3.57 -22.23 -3.05
CA TRP A 119 4.45 -23.15 -3.75
C TRP A 119 5.25 -24.01 -2.76
N LEU A 120 5.81 -23.40 -1.73
CA LEU A 120 6.51 -24.11 -0.67
C LEU A 120 5.59 -25.07 0.09
N PHE A 121 4.35 -24.67 0.37
CA PHE A 121 3.32 -25.54 0.93
C PHE A 121 3.11 -26.79 0.07
N ILE A 122 2.90 -26.63 -1.24
CA ILE A 122 2.70 -27.76 -2.17
C ILE A 122 3.92 -28.70 -2.17
N MET A 123 5.13 -28.12 -2.24
CA MET A 123 6.37 -28.90 -2.22
C MET A 123 6.55 -29.70 -0.93
N ASN A 124 6.18 -29.14 0.22
CA ASN A 124 6.29 -29.84 1.50
C ASN A 124 5.16 -30.86 1.71
N MET A 125 3.97 -30.58 1.19
CA MET A 125 2.84 -31.51 1.19
C MET A 125 3.16 -32.79 0.40
N SER A 126 3.90 -32.68 -0.71
CA SER A 126 4.28 -33.85 -1.52
C SER A 126 5.21 -34.85 -0.80
N GLU A 127 5.82 -34.45 0.32
CA GLU A 127 6.68 -35.30 1.15
C GLU A 127 5.94 -35.98 2.32
N LEU A 128 4.67 -35.61 2.52
CA LEU A 128 3.84 -36.21 3.58
C LEU A 128 3.21 -37.52 3.11
N SER A 129 2.90 -38.41 4.07
CA SER A 129 2.06 -39.55 3.77
C SER A 129 0.67 -39.12 3.33
N TYR A 130 0.02 -39.92 2.48
CA TYR A 130 -1.30 -39.61 1.92
C TYR A 130 -2.33 -39.15 2.95
N ASN A 131 -2.43 -39.84 4.08
CA ASN A 131 -3.40 -39.52 5.13
C ASN A 131 -3.11 -38.14 5.76
N ARG A 132 -1.82 -37.83 6.03
CA ARG A 132 -1.42 -36.52 6.57
C ARG A 132 -1.64 -35.41 5.56
N ALA A 133 -1.25 -35.63 4.32
CA ALA A 133 -1.47 -34.65 3.24
C ALA A 133 -2.96 -34.34 3.07
N ARG A 134 -3.83 -35.36 3.06
CA ARG A 134 -5.28 -35.19 3.00
C ARG A 134 -5.82 -34.37 4.19
N CYS A 135 -5.37 -34.67 5.41
CA CYS A 135 -5.79 -33.96 6.61
C CYS A 135 -5.42 -32.48 6.54
N PHE A 136 -4.17 -32.15 6.18
CA PHE A 136 -3.73 -30.76 6.04
C PHE A 136 -4.40 -30.04 4.88
N THR A 137 -4.68 -30.72 3.76
CA THR A 137 -5.43 -30.12 2.66
C THR A 137 -6.83 -29.73 3.11
N VAL A 138 -7.57 -30.62 3.76
CA VAL A 138 -8.91 -30.32 4.27
C VAL A 138 -8.87 -29.19 5.31
N PHE A 139 -7.92 -29.23 6.24
CA PHE A 139 -7.72 -28.13 7.20
C PHE A 139 -7.49 -26.79 6.49
N SER A 140 -6.55 -26.73 5.54
CA SER A 140 -6.21 -25.50 4.83
C SER A 140 -7.38 -24.99 4.00
N LEU A 141 -8.15 -25.86 3.36
CA LEU A 141 -9.34 -25.46 2.62
C LEU A 141 -10.40 -24.82 3.54
N ILE A 142 -10.66 -25.44 4.69
CA ILE A 142 -11.62 -24.90 5.68
C ILE A 142 -11.10 -23.58 6.23
N ALA A 143 -9.83 -23.50 6.64
CA ALA A 143 -9.25 -22.30 7.22
C ALA A 143 -9.23 -21.13 6.20
N CYS A 144 -8.87 -21.39 4.93
CA CYS A 144 -8.94 -20.41 3.86
C CYS A 144 -10.38 -19.98 3.58
N ALA A 145 -11.35 -20.88 3.58
CA ALA A 145 -12.76 -20.54 3.38
C ALA A 145 -13.30 -19.65 4.51
N VAL A 146 -12.99 -19.98 5.78
CA VAL A 146 -13.38 -19.15 6.93
C VAL A 146 -12.75 -17.77 6.84
N MET A 147 -11.46 -17.68 6.53
CA MET A 147 -10.77 -16.39 6.38
C MET A 147 -11.34 -15.59 5.20
N PHE A 148 -11.63 -16.24 4.08
CA PHE A 148 -12.26 -15.59 2.92
C PHE A 148 -13.63 -15.04 3.27
N MET A 149 -14.48 -15.83 3.92
CA MET A 149 -15.83 -15.39 4.33
C MET A 149 -15.77 -14.21 5.30
N SER A 150 -14.86 -14.23 6.29
CA SER A 150 -14.68 -13.10 7.21
C SER A 150 -14.21 -11.82 6.49
N THR A 151 -13.33 -11.98 5.50
CA THR A 151 -12.82 -10.85 4.71
C THR A 151 -13.88 -10.30 3.78
N ILE A 152 -14.59 -11.17 3.03
CA ILE A 152 -15.57 -10.73 2.04
C ILE A 152 -16.79 -10.08 2.70
N THR A 153 -17.17 -10.52 3.90
CA THR A 153 -18.28 -9.91 4.65
C THR A 153 -17.96 -8.44 4.96
N GLY A 154 -16.74 -8.12 5.37
CA GLY A 154 -16.31 -6.74 5.58
C GLY A 154 -16.39 -5.90 4.30
N TYR A 155 -15.92 -6.44 3.17
CA TYR A 155 -16.02 -5.75 1.88
C TYR A 155 -17.45 -5.57 1.41
N LEU A 156 -18.31 -6.59 1.57
CA LEU A 156 -19.72 -6.49 1.18
C LEU A 156 -20.48 -5.46 2.01
N ASN A 157 -20.23 -5.40 3.32
CA ASN A 157 -20.83 -4.37 4.16
C ASN A 157 -20.39 -2.98 3.70
N ASN A 158 -19.10 -2.76 3.51
CA ASN A 158 -18.61 -1.49 2.97
C ASN A 158 -19.19 -1.18 1.59
N PHE A 159 -19.39 -2.22 0.75
CA PHE A 159 -19.97 -2.06 -0.57
C PHE A 159 -21.42 -1.60 -0.50
N TYR A 160 -22.23 -2.14 0.40
CA TYR A 160 -23.64 -1.75 0.57
C TYR A 160 -23.82 -0.44 1.35
N ASP A 161 -22.87 -0.10 2.22
CA ASP A 161 -22.93 1.12 3.01
C ASP A 161 -22.42 2.37 2.24
N ASN A 162 -21.73 2.18 1.12
CA ASN A 162 -21.24 3.27 0.29
C ASN A 162 -22.35 3.80 -0.65
N ASP A 163 -22.46 5.12 -0.71
CA ASP A 163 -23.31 5.81 -1.67
C ASP A 163 -22.65 5.84 -3.06
N TYR A 164 -22.94 4.81 -3.87
CA TYR A 164 -22.42 4.69 -5.24
C TYR A 164 -22.92 5.79 -6.17
N GLU A 165 -24.12 6.33 -5.91
CA GLU A 165 -24.67 7.42 -6.71
C GLU A 165 -23.87 8.70 -6.48
N ALA A 166 -23.52 9.01 -5.22
CA ALA A 166 -22.68 10.13 -4.88
C ALA A 166 -21.26 9.99 -5.46
N HIS A 167 -20.65 8.80 -5.37
CA HIS A 167 -19.35 8.55 -5.98
C HIS A 167 -19.38 8.65 -7.51
N GLY A 168 -20.45 8.16 -8.16
CA GLY A 168 -20.67 8.32 -9.59
C GLY A 168 -20.82 9.79 -10.00
N ALA A 169 -21.53 10.59 -9.21
CA ALA A 169 -21.66 12.03 -9.42
C ALA A 169 -20.29 12.74 -9.29
N VAL A 170 -19.47 12.37 -8.29
CA VAL A 170 -18.12 12.89 -8.12
C VAL A 170 -17.24 12.60 -9.34
N ILE A 171 -17.22 11.35 -9.83
CA ILE A 171 -16.44 11.00 -11.02
C ILE A 171 -16.89 11.83 -12.22
N SER A 172 -18.20 11.91 -12.45
CA SER A 172 -18.76 12.70 -13.56
C SER A 172 -18.43 14.18 -13.46
N TYR A 173 -18.45 14.72 -12.25
CA TYR A 173 -18.04 16.11 -11.99
C TYR A 173 -16.56 16.33 -12.31
N LEU A 174 -15.68 15.44 -11.84
CA LEU A 174 -14.24 15.54 -12.08
C LEU A 174 -13.89 15.40 -13.57
N GLU A 175 -14.58 14.54 -14.30
CA GLU A 175 -14.40 14.37 -15.74
C GLU A 175 -14.86 15.60 -16.55
N GLN A 176 -15.79 16.37 -16.01
CA GLN A 176 -16.34 17.60 -16.61
C GLN A 176 -15.58 18.86 -16.18
N LEU A 177 -14.65 18.77 -15.23
CA LEU A 177 -13.79 19.89 -14.93
C LEU A 177 -13.09 20.35 -16.20
N PRO A 178 -13.07 21.66 -16.49
CA PRO A 178 -12.73 22.16 -17.81
C PRO A 178 -11.38 21.65 -18.29
N ASP A 179 -11.37 21.17 -19.54
CA ASP A 179 -10.18 20.81 -20.33
C ASP A 179 -9.31 22.07 -20.57
N ASN A 180 -9.28 22.98 -19.60
CA ASN A 180 -8.43 24.15 -19.69
C ASN A 180 -7.00 23.70 -19.44
N LYS A 181 -6.35 23.27 -20.53
CA LYS A 181 -4.98 22.69 -20.53
C LYS A 181 -3.93 23.61 -19.90
N ASN A 182 -4.32 24.79 -19.47
CA ASN A 182 -3.46 25.81 -18.86
C ASN A 182 -3.67 25.91 -17.33
N GLU A 183 -4.68 25.28 -16.77
CA GLU A 183 -4.92 25.28 -15.33
C GLU A 183 -4.25 24.09 -14.67
N SER A 184 -3.56 24.35 -13.58
CA SER A 184 -2.97 23.32 -12.73
C SER A 184 -3.97 22.85 -11.67
N ILE A 185 -3.96 21.54 -11.38
CA ILE A 185 -4.85 20.95 -10.37
C ILE A 185 -4.02 20.21 -9.33
N THR A 186 -4.27 20.49 -8.06
CA THR A 186 -3.79 19.69 -6.93
C THR A 186 -4.97 18.97 -6.29
N ALA A 187 -4.88 17.65 -6.13
CA ALA A 187 -6.01 16.86 -5.65
C ALA A 187 -5.60 15.72 -4.71
N ASN A 188 -6.52 15.30 -3.85
CA ASN A 188 -6.36 14.06 -3.09
C ASN A 188 -6.22 12.86 -4.03
N THR A 189 -5.48 11.85 -3.59
CA THR A 189 -5.06 10.68 -4.39
C THR A 189 -6.22 10.00 -5.13
N PHE A 190 -7.39 9.90 -4.49
CA PHE A 190 -8.55 9.23 -5.09
C PHE A 190 -9.23 10.04 -6.20
N PHE A 191 -8.97 11.33 -6.29
CA PHE A 191 -9.50 12.19 -7.37
C PHE A 191 -8.60 12.25 -8.60
N ILE A 192 -7.37 11.73 -8.51
CA ILE A 192 -6.38 11.77 -9.60
C ILE A 192 -6.80 10.98 -10.86
N PRO A 193 -7.33 9.73 -10.74
CA PRO A 193 -7.63 8.93 -11.93
C PRO A 193 -8.59 9.58 -12.93
N PRO A 194 -9.74 10.18 -12.55
CA PRO A 194 -10.61 10.86 -13.49
C PRO A 194 -10.01 12.15 -14.11
N LEU A 195 -8.99 12.73 -13.46
CA LEU A 195 -8.32 13.95 -13.91
C LEU A 195 -7.11 13.69 -14.84
N TYR A 196 -6.93 12.47 -15.34
CA TYR A 196 -5.74 12.04 -16.10
C TYR A 196 -5.45 12.85 -17.39
N LYS A 197 -6.42 13.61 -17.88
CA LYS A 197 -6.27 14.47 -19.07
C LYS A 197 -5.59 15.81 -18.76
N GLN A 198 -5.51 16.19 -17.49
CA GLN A 198 -4.89 17.44 -17.07
C GLN A 198 -3.38 17.39 -17.27
N LYS A 199 -2.81 18.50 -17.76
CA LYS A 199 -1.39 18.61 -18.09
C LYS A 199 -0.52 18.77 -16.84
N GLU A 200 -1.01 19.57 -15.90
CA GLU A 200 -0.37 19.86 -14.62
C GLU A 200 -1.26 19.34 -13.50
N LEU A 201 -0.99 18.12 -13.08
CA LEU A 201 -1.75 17.39 -12.06
C LEU A 201 -0.83 16.97 -10.93
N TYR A 202 -1.15 17.42 -9.72
CA TYR A 202 -0.37 17.17 -8.51
C TYR A 202 -1.21 16.40 -7.49
N THR A 203 -0.55 15.53 -6.73
CA THR A 203 -1.19 14.73 -5.68
C THR A 203 -0.82 15.27 -4.31
N ILE A 204 -1.83 15.49 -3.45
CA ILE A 204 -1.60 15.81 -2.05
C ILE A 204 -1.04 14.56 -1.35
N ASN A 205 0.08 14.74 -0.65
CA ASN A 205 0.64 13.67 0.18
C ASN A 205 -0.09 13.63 1.53
N ASP A 206 -0.97 12.64 1.70
CA ASP A 206 -1.79 12.49 2.92
C ASP A 206 -0.99 12.11 4.18
N ARG A 207 0.33 11.91 4.09
CA ARG A 207 1.16 11.47 5.22
C ARG A 207 1.87 12.58 5.96
N ASP A 208 2.22 13.62 5.24
CA ASP A 208 3.00 14.73 5.76
C ASP A 208 2.10 15.92 6.11
N VAL A 209 2.64 16.87 6.86
CA VAL A 209 2.02 18.19 6.99
C VAL A 209 2.08 18.85 5.60
N PRO A 210 1.01 19.49 5.12
CA PRO A 210 1.02 20.15 3.84
C PRO A 210 2.17 21.17 3.76
N THR A 211 2.97 21.07 2.71
CA THR A 211 4.05 21.99 2.34
C THR A 211 3.95 22.23 0.84
N ASP A 212 4.66 23.21 0.32
CA ASP A 212 4.69 23.47 -1.11
C ASP A 212 5.17 22.27 -1.94
N GLU A 213 5.98 21.38 -1.34
CA GLU A 213 6.43 20.14 -1.99
C GLU A 213 5.40 19.00 -1.86
N SER A 214 4.76 18.86 -0.68
CA SER A 214 3.83 17.76 -0.40
C SER A 214 2.39 18.03 -0.84
N ALA A 215 2.04 19.30 -0.99
CA ALA A 215 0.73 19.80 -1.43
C ALA A 215 0.93 21.10 -2.23
N PRO A 216 1.39 21.03 -3.49
CA PRO A 216 1.68 22.21 -4.30
C PRO A 216 0.45 23.08 -4.50
N LEU A 217 0.65 24.41 -4.43
CA LEU A 217 -0.38 25.36 -4.79
C LEU A 217 -0.62 25.28 -6.31
N ALA A 218 -1.86 25.14 -6.70
CA ALA A 218 -2.32 25.07 -8.08
C ALA A 218 -3.48 26.03 -8.27
N ASP A 219 -3.93 26.24 -9.51
CA ASP A 219 -5.09 27.09 -9.79
C ASP A 219 -6.37 26.55 -9.14
N ILE A 220 -6.50 25.23 -9.13
CA ILE A 220 -7.62 24.51 -8.52
C ILE A 220 -7.08 23.49 -7.51
N VAL A 221 -7.66 23.44 -6.32
CA VAL A 221 -7.38 22.41 -5.31
C VAL A 221 -8.66 21.64 -4.99
N LEU A 222 -8.59 20.32 -5.05
CA LEU A 222 -9.71 19.41 -4.79
C LEU A 222 -9.41 18.55 -3.56
N LEU A 223 -10.15 18.78 -2.49
CA LEU A 223 -9.99 18.08 -1.22
C LEU A 223 -11.16 17.11 -1.00
N ASP A 224 -10.81 15.92 -0.56
CA ASP A 224 -11.77 14.92 -0.10
C ASP A 224 -12.22 15.24 1.33
N ARG A 225 -13.50 15.56 1.52
CA ARG A 225 -14.08 15.88 2.84
C ARG A 225 -14.08 14.70 3.80
N ALA A 226 -14.04 13.47 3.30
CA ALA A 226 -13.94 12.26 4.10
C ALA A 226 -12.50 11.96 4.55
N ASN A 227 -11.50 12.67 4.01
CA ASN A 227 -10.10 12.47 4.36
C ASN A 227 -9.82 12.91 5.80
N ALA A 228 -9.11 12.08 6.57
CA ALA A 228 -8.75 12.38 7.97
C ALA A 228 -7.94 13.68 8.14
N LYS A 229 -7.28 14.16 7.08
CA LYS A 229 -6.51 15.40 7.06
C LYS A 229 -7.21 16.56 6.33
N PHE A 230 -8.49 16.43 6.08
CA PHE A 230 -9.26 17.47 5.38
C PHE A 230 -9.04 18.86 5.99
N GLU A 231 -9.30 19.02 7.29
CA GLU A 231 -9.16 20.30 7.98
C GLU A 231 -7.74 20.88 7.89
N THR A 232 -6.73 20.03 8.00
CA THR A 232 -5.32 20.45 7.90
C THR A 232 -5.00 20.98 6.52
N ASN A 233 -5.41 20.25 5.47
CA ASN A 233 -5.21 20.67 4.09
C ASN A 233 -6.04 21.91 3.73
N TYR A 234 -7.29 21.96 4.17
CA TYR A 234 -8.17 23.11 3.97
C TYR A 234 -7.58 24.39 4.57
N ASN A 235 -7.14 24.32 5.83
CA ASN A 235 -6.51 25.46 6.50
C ASN A 235 -5.19 25.89 5.83
N HIS A 236 -4.39 24.93 5.33
CA HIS A 236 -3.18 25.24 4.59
C HIS A 236 -3.48 26.07 3.34
N PHE A 237 -4.36 25.59 2.46
CA PHE A 237 -4.64 26.27 1.19
C PHE A 237 -5.42 27.58 1.37
N THR A 238 -6.31 27.67 2.35
CA THR A 238 -6.99 28.94 2.66
C THR A 238 -6.04 29.98 3.24
N SER A 239 -5.02 29.56 4.00
CA SER A 239 -3.96 30.48 4.47
C SER A 239 -3.11 31.03 3.32
N LEU A 240 -3.03 30.32 2.19
CA LEU A 240 -2.38 30.76 0.95
C LEU A 240 -3.29 31.65 0.06
N GLY A 241 -4.49 31.98 0.55
CA GLY A 241 -5.42 32.89 -0.11
C GLY A 241 -6.46 32.24 -1.00
N MET A 242 -6.51 30.91 -1.09
CA MET A 242 -7.54 30.21 -1.83
C MET A 242 -8.91 30.34 -1.16
N LYS A 243 -9.96 30.36 -1.97
CA LYS A 243 -11.35 30.45 -1.50
C LYS A 243 -12.15 29.26 -1.97
N GLU A 244 -13.05 28.78 -1.12
CA GLU A 244 -13.96 27.71 -1.45
C GLU A 244 -15.00 28.17 -2.47
N VAL A 245 -15.15 27.36 -3.52
CA VAL A 245 -16.15 27.54 -4.57
C VAL A 245 -17.33 26.62 -4.33
N THR A 246 -18.53 27.16 -4.39
CA THR A 246 -19.76 26.38 -4.20
C THR A 246 -19.96 25.41 -5.36
N ILE A 247 -20.13 24.13 -5.04
CA ILE A 247 -20.49 23.08 -5.99
C ILE A 247 -22.02 22.94 -5.94
N GLU A 248 -22.70 23.06 -7.10
CA GLU A 248 -24.17 23.06 -7.20
C GLU A 248 -24.79 21.69 -6.88
N ASP A 249 -24.12 20.57 -7.25
CA ASP A 249 -24.59 19.24 -6.93
C ASP A 249 -24.27 18.90 -5.47
N GLU A 250 -25.28 18.82 -4.62
CA GLU A 250 -25.15 18.54 -3.20
C GLU A 250 -24.46 17.18 -2.93
N ARG A 251 -24.64 16.18 -3.80
CA ARG A 251 -24.00 14.87 -3.68
C ARG A 251 -22.50 14.97 -3.89
N VAL A 252 -22.07 15.87 -4.75
CA VAL A 252 -20.64 16.16 -4.97
C VAL A 252 -20.10 17.03 -3.84
N ALA A 253 -20.82 18.07 -3.47
CA ALA A 253 -20.43 19.02 -2.43
C ALA A 253 -20.22 18.38 -1.05
N CYS A 254 -20.92 17.28 -0.73
CA CYS A 254 -20.72 16.55 0.52
C CYS A 254 -19.39 15.77 0.56
N LEU A 255 -18.83 15.42 -0.59
CA LEU A 255 -17.58 14.63 -0.70
C LEU A 255 -16.39 15.45 -1.17
N VAL A 256 -16.61 16.48 -1.99
CA VAL A 256 -15.55 17.27 -2.61
C VAL A 256 -15.61 18.71 -2.11
N CYS A 257 -14.48 19.24 -1.69
CA CYS A 257 -14.27 20.67 -1.48
C CYS A 257 -13.35 21.19 -2.61
N ARG A 258 -13.82 22.20 -3.35
CA ARG A 258 -13.07 22.87 -4.40
C ARG A 258 -12.60 24.22 -3.91
N LEU A 259 -11.31 24.48 -4.00
CA LEU A 259 -10.69 25.76 -3.69
C LEU A 259 -10.06 26.34 -4.95
N GLU A 260 -10.17 27.68 -5.11
CA GLU A 260 -9.58 28.42 -6.23
C GLU A 260 -8.91 29.69 -5.73
N LEU A 261 -7.90 30.16 -6.47
CA LEU A 261 -7.35 31.47 -6.27
C LEU A 261 -8.38 32.52 -6.70
N PRO A 262 -8.61 33.56 -5.90
CA PRO A 262 -9.49 34.67 -6.32
C PRO A 262 -8.89 35.35 -7.53
N SER A 263 -9.68 35.47 -8.59
CA SER A 263 -9.35 36.19 -9.84
C SER A 263 -9.09 37.68 -9.62
#